data_6fb2c5696953b9ce0a844be09945f5b8
#
_entry.id   6fb2c5696953b9ce0a844be09945f5b8
#
_cell.length_a   1.000
_cell.length_b   1.000
_cell.length_c   1.000
_cell.angle_alpha   90.00
_cell.angle_beta   90.00
_cell.angle_gamma   90.00
#
_symmetry.space_group_name_H-M   'P 1'
#
loop_
_entity.id
_entity.type
_entity.pdbx_description
1 polymer ?
#
loop_
_entity_poly.entity_id
_entity_poly.type
_entity_poly.pdbx_seq_one_letter_code
_entity_poly.pdbx_strand_id
1 'polypeptide(L)'
;KPLRWLDTPDDWQWMVSSWKEIFRAAGVDEKDRVLFAFSFGPFIGFWLAFDAAMQMGCLCFPGGGLTTVTRLRILMENEATVLCCTPTYALRLAEVAGQEGIDLKDNKLRQIIVAGEPGGSIESTRKRLEEAWGAQVFDHHGMTEVGPVTFQWAGKANHLKVIEEAYYAEVIKPGTNDPVAEGEEGELILTTLGRTGSPLIRYRTGDLVRPERHKDGLLLAGG
;
A
#
# COMPACT_ATOMS: atom_id res chain seq x y z
N LYS A 1 16.10 -2.60 -21.63
CA LYS A 1 16.86 -3.52 -20.78
C LYS A 1 16.40 -3.32 -19.36
N PRO A 2 16.03 -4.37 -18.61
CA PRO A 2 15.59 -4.21 -17.23
C PRO A 2 16.69 -3.57 -16.37
N LEU A 3 16.30 -2.63 -15.53
CA LEU A 3 17.15 -2.07 -14.49
C LEU A 3 17.14 -3.01 -13.29
N ARG A 4 18.30 -3.23 -12.68
CA ARG A 4 18.43 -4.06 -11.48
C ARG A 4 18.57 -3.15 -10.27
N TRP A 5 17.75 -3.36 -9.28
CA TRP A 5 17.83 -2.72 -7.98
C TRP A 5 18.51 -3.68 -7.01
N LEU A 6 19.49 -3.19 -6.27
CA LEU A 6 20.27 -3.97 -5.32
C LEU A 6 19.92 -3.53 -3.91
N ASP A 7 19.67 -4.49 -3.04
CA ASP A 7 19.38 -4.24 -1.64
C ASP A 7 20.32 -5.06 -0.76
N THR A 8 20.80 -4.46 0.30
CA THR A 8 21.45 -5.16 1.40
C THR A 8 20.40 -5.73 2.36
N PRO A 9 20.75 -6.66 3.27
CA PRO A 9 19.84 -7.06 4.34
C PRO A 9 19.34 -5.90 5.19
N ASP A 10 20.17 -4.87 5.42
CA ASP A 10 19.80 -3.68 6.20
C ASP A 10 18.82 -2.80 5.43
N ASP A 11 18.98 -2.63 4.10
CA ASP A 11 18.02 -1.94 3.25
C ASP A 11 16.65 -2.63 3.28
N TRP A 12 16.66 -3.97 3.24
CA TRP A 12 15.43 -4.76 3.35
C TRP A 12 14.72 -4.51 4.68
N GLN A 13 15.43 -4.56 5.80
CA GLN A 13 14.85 -4.29 7.11
C GLN A 13 14.36 -2.85 7.27
N TRP A 14 15.04 -1.89 6.66
CA TRP A 14 14.60 -0.50 6.61
C TRP A 14 13.24 -0.37 5.88
N MET A 15 13.08 -1.00 4.71
CA MET A 15 11.81 -1.02 3.98
C MET A 15 10.72 -1.80 4.73
N VAL A 16 11.07 -2.91 5.38
CA VAL A 16 10.16 -3.67 6.25
C VAL A 16 9.66 -2.80 7.41
N SER A 17 10.52 -1.96 7.98
CA SER A 17 10.12 -1.03 9.05
C SER A 17 9.07 -0.02 8.58
N SER A 18 9.20 0.51 7.36
CA SER A 18 8.18 1.37 6.73
C SER A 18 6.86 0.62 6.50
N TRP A 19 6.90 -0.65 6.08
CA TRP A 19 5.70 -1.48 5.97
C TRP A 19 5.03 -1.75 7.32
N LYS A 20 5.81 -1.95 8.39
CA LYS A 20 5.24 -2.07 9.75
C LYS A 20 4.52 -0.81 10.20
N GLU A 21 5.00 0.36 9.78
CA GLU A 21 4.31 1.62 10.05
C GLU A 21 2.97 1.69 9.30
N ILE A 22 2.93 1.30 8.02
CA ILE A 22 1.69 1.19 7.24
C ILE A 22 0.69 0.27 7.93
N PHE A 23 1.11 -0.93 8.34
CA PHE A 23 0.24 -1.87 9.03
C PHE A 23 -0.29 -1.33 10.35
N ARG A 24 0.57 -0.72 11.18
CA ARG A 24 0.13 -0.09 12.44
C ARG A 24 -0.85 1.05 12.22
N ALA A 25 -0.62 1.89 11.20
CA ALA A 25 -1.53 2.96 10.82
C ALA A 25 -2.89 2.42 10.35
N ALA A 26 -2.91 1.25 9.69
CA ALA A 26 -4.12 0.51 9.33
C ALA A 26 -4.74 -0.25 10.52
N GLY A 27 -4.16 -0.16 11.71
CA GLY A 27 -4.64 -0.84 12.93
C GLY A 27 -4.39 -2.35 12.92
N VAL A 28 -3.41 -2.84 12.17
CA VAL A 28 -3.02 -4.26 12.14
C VAL A 28 -2.13 -4.59 13.33
N ASP A 29 -2.38 -5.71 13.99
CA ASP A 29 -1.61 -6.22 15.12
C ASP A 29 -1.36 -7.74 15.02
N GLU A 30 -0.71 -8.32 16.04
CA GLU A 30 -0.33 -9.74 16.09
C GLU A 30 -1.51 -10.73 16.08
N LYS A 31 -2.73 -10.27 16.28
CA LYS A 31 -3.94 -11.11 16.28
C LYS A 31 -4.52 -11.26 14.89
N ASP A 32 -4.03 -10.46 13.94
CA ASP A 32 -4.58 -10.45 12.58
C ASP A 32 -4.15 -11.66 11.76
N ARG A 33 -5.06 -12.04 10.88
CA ARG A 33 -4.91 -13.06 9.87
C ARG A 33 -4.91 -12.38 8.51
N VAL A 34 -3.76 -12.30 7.88
CA VAL A 34 -3.55 -11.48 6.67
C VAL A 34 -3.46 -12.36 5.45
N LEU A 35 -4.39 -12.18 4.51
CA LEU A 35 -4.30 -12.78 3.17
C LEU A 35 -3.60 -11.82 2.21
N PHE A 36 -2.52 -12.29 1.60
CA PHE A 36 -1.80 -11.57 0.54
C PHE A 36 -2.24 -12.09 -0.83
N ALA A 37 -3.22 -11.40 -1.43
CA ALA A 37 -3.87 -11.85 -2.66
C ALA A 37 -3.21 -11.30 -3.92
N PHE A 38 -1.88 -11.46 -4.04
CA PHE A 38 -1.09 -11.10 -5.22
C PHE A 38 -0.11 -12.22 -5.60
N SER A 39 0.51 -12.09 -6.78
CA SER A 39 1.37 -13.15 -7.32
C SER A 39 2.79 -13.19 -6.75
N PHE A 40 3.16 -12.25 -5.90
CA PHE A 40 4.52 -12.02 -5.39
C PHE A 40 5.53 -11.71 -6.52
N GLY A 41 5.92 -12.66 -7.36
CA GLY A 41 6.78 -12.43 -8.52
C GLY A 41 8.04 -11.59 -8.22
N PRO A 42 8.48 -10.73 -9.17
CA PRO A 42 9.61 -9.83 -8.96
C PRO A 42 9.23 -8.51 -8.26
N PHE A 43 8.06 -8.42 -7.64
CA PHE A 43 7.55 -7.20 -7.03
C PHE A 43 7.95 -7.13 -5.56
N ILE A 44 8.95 -6.32 -5.26
CA ILE A 44 9.53 -6.16 -3.92
C ILE A 44 8.47 -5.78 -2.86
N GLY A 45 7.54 -4.90 -3.20
CA GLY A 45 6.51 -4.40 -2.27
C GLY A 45 5.65 -5.51 -1.68
N PHE A 46 5.38 -6.57 -2.43
CA PHE A 46 4.59 -7.71 -1.97
C PHE A 46 5.34 -8.59 -0.99
N TRP A 47 6.62 -8.82 -1.25
CA TRP A 47 7.50 -9.56 -0.34
C TRP A 47 7.75 -8.81 0.96
N LEU A 48 7.95 -7.49 0.86
CA LEU A 48 8.14 -6.62 2.03
C LEU A 48 6.90 -6.59 2.93
N ALA A 49 5.70 -6.50 2.33
CA ALA A 49 4.44 -6.57 3.05
C ALA A 49 4.30 -7.89 3.83
N PHE A 50 4.57 -9.00 3.16
CA PHE A 50 4.49 -10.32 3.77
C PHE A 50 5.48 -10.48 4.92
N ASP A 51 6.75 -10.11 4.72
CA ASP A 51 7.77 -10.18 5.75
C ASP A 51 7.46 -9.26 6.95
N ALA A 52 6.99 -8.05 6.68
CA ALA A 52 6.59 -7.11 7.74
C ALA A 52 5.47 -7.67 8.62
N ALA A 53 4.42 -8.25 8.02
CA ALA A 53 3.32 -8.86 8.76
C ALA A 53 3.79 -10.08 9.58
N MET A 54 4.63 -10.94 9.00
CA MET A 54 5.24 -12.05 9.73
C MET A 54 6.06 -11.57 10.93
N GLN A 55 6.89 -10.55 10.76
CA GLN A 55 7.69 -9.98 11.85
C GLN A 55 6.84 -9.26 12.92
N MET A 56 5.61 -8.85 12.58
CA MET A 56 4.63 -8.31 13.54
C MET A 56 3.87 -9.40 14.29
N GLY A 57 4.07 -10.69 13.95
CA GLY A 57 3.41 -11.82 14.60
C GLY A 57 2.07 -12.20 13.99
N CYS A 58 1.66 -11.60 12.87
CA CYS A 58 0.42 -11.94 12.18
C CYS A 58 0.44 -13.37 11.61
N LEU A 59 -0.73 -14.00 11.53
CA LEU A 59 -0.90 -15.22 10.76
C LEU A 59 -1.05 -14.87 9.27
N CYS A 60 -0.06 -15.23 8.45
CA CYS A 60 0.05 -14.81 7.06
C CYS A 60 -0.29 -15.93 6.07
N PHE A 61 -1.19 -15.65 5.10
CA PHE A 61 -1.56 -16.57 4.03
C PHE A 61 -1.04 -16.04 2.69
N PRO A 62 -0.02 -16.69 2.07
CA PRO A 62 0.45 -16.29 0.76
C PRO A 62 -0.51 -16.77 -0.33
N GLY A 63 -1.11 -15.84 -1.07
CA GLY A 63 -2.03 -16.13 -2.16
C GLY A 63 -1.36 -16.31 -3.54
N GLY A 64 -0.02 -16.29 -3.61
CA GLY A 64 0.71 -16.37 -4.88
C GLY A 64 0.43 -17.65 -5.64
N GLY A 65 0.21 -17.54 -6.97
CA GLY A 65 -0.04 -18.68 -7.85
C GLY A 65 -1.43 -19.34 -7.68
N LEU A 66 -2.23 -18.91 -6.73
CA LEU A 66 -3.57 -19.48 -6.48
C LEU A 66 -4.64 -18.84 -7.39
N THR A 67 -5.68 -19.60 -7.69
CA THR A 67 -6.87 -19.08 -8.40
C THR A 67 -7.65 -18.12 -7.50
N THR A 68 -8.47 -17.26 -8.12
CA THR A 68 -9.34 -16.34 -7.38
C THR A 68 -10.28 -17.05 -6.43
N VAL A 69 -10.88 -18.17 -6.87
CA VAL A 69 -11.77 -19.00 -6.04
C VAL A 69 -11.02 -19.60 -4.85
N THR A 70 -9.79 -20.09 -5.07
CA THR A 70 -8.97 -20.65 -3.97
C THR A 70 -8.62 -19.57 -2.94
N ARG A 71 -8.28 -18.36 -3.39
CA ARG A 71 -8.02 -17.22 -2.48
C ARG A 71 -9.24 -16.85 -1.65
N LEU A 72 -10.43 -16.83 -2.27
CA LEU A 72 -11.70 -16.61 -1.55
C LEU A 72 -11.95 -17.69 -0.49
N ARG A 73 -11.74 -18.97 -0.83
CA ARG A 73 -11.88 -20.05 0.14
C ARG A 73 -10.90 -19.90 1.31
N ILE A 74 -9.63 -19.60 1.03
CA ILE A 74 -8.64 -19.35 2.09
C ILE A 74 -9.09 -18.19 2.99
N LEU A 75 -9.58 -17.09 2.39
CA LEU A 75 -10.09 -15.94 3.14
C LEU A 75 -11.21 -16.32 4.10
N MET A 76 -12.20 -17.06 3.60
CA MET A 76 -13.38 -17.45 4.36
C MET A 76 -13.07 -18.52 5.42
N GLU A 77 -12.41 -19.62 5.01
CA GLU A 77 -12.12 -20.78 5.86
C GLU A 77 -11.14 -20.46 7.00
N ASN A 78 -10.21 -19.56 6.76
CA ASN A 78 -9.25 -19.13 7.77
C ASN A 78 -9.66 -17.84 8.50
N GLU A 79 -10.86 -17.34 8.23
CA GLU A 79 -11.39 -16.12 8.84
C GLU A 79 -10.39 -14.98 8.76
N ALA A 80 -9.85 -14.69 7.57
CA ALA A 80 -8.89 -13.61 7.37
C ALA A 80 -9.51 -12.27 7.83
N THR A 81 -8.74 -11.48 8.57
CA THR A 81 -9.16 -10.18 9.11
C THR A 81 -8.63 -9.01 8.30
N VAL A 82 -7.57 -9.25 7.53
CA VAL A 82 -6.93 -8.26 6.66
C VAL A 82 -6.68 -8.86 5.29
N LEU A 83 -7.03 -8.12 4.25
CA LEU A 83 -6.74 -8.45 2.85
C LEU A 83 -5.75 -7.45 2.27
N CYS A 84 -4.63 -7.91 1.73
CA CYS A 84 -3.69 -7.09 0.97
C CYS A 84 -3.79 -7.44 -0.52
N CYS A 85 -4.15 -6.47 -1.37
CA CYS A 85 -4.30 -6.66 -2.82
C CYS A 85 -4.31 -5.31 -3.56
N THR A 86 -4.49 -5.34 -4.89
CA THR A 86 -4.79 -4.11 -5.64
C THR A 86 -6.29 -3.77 -5.57
N PRO A 87 -6.70 -2.50 -5.72
CA PRO A 87 -8.11 -2.11 -5.69
C PRO A 87 -8.98 -2.88 -6.70
N THR A 88 -8.52 -2.99 -7.95
CA THR A 88 -9.27 -3.72 -8.99
C THR A 88 -9.39 -5.20 -8.68
N TYR A 89 -8.36 -5.79 -8.05
CA TYR A 89 -8.42 -7.20 -7.68
C TYR A 89 -9.36 -7.45 -6.49
N ALA A 90 -9.48 -6.54 -5.54
CA ALA A 90 -10.47 -6.62 -4.47
C ALA A 90 -11.92 -6.60 -5.03
N LEU A 91 -12.19 -5.77 -6.04
CA LEU A 91 -13.48 -5.78 -6.75
C LEU A 91 -13.70 -7.10 -7.51
N ARG A 92 -12.66 -7.63 -8.17
CA ARG A 92 -12.73 -8.91 -8.88
C ARG A 92 -13.00 -10.08 -7.93
N LEU A 93 -12.40 -10.10 -6.74
CA LEU A 93 -12.67 -11.09 -5.71
C LEU A 93 -14.16 -11.05 -5.31
N ALA A 94 -14.72 -9.86 -5.07
CA ALA A 94 -16.13 -9.70 -4.72
C ALA A 94 -17.08 -10.17 -5.83
N GLU A 95 -16.76 -9.85 -7.09
CA GLU A 95 -17.51 -10.33 -8.26
C GLU A 95 -17.52 -11.87 -8.35
N VAL A 96 -16.33 -12.49 -8.21
CA VAL A 96 -16.20 -13.96 -8.28
C VAL A 96 -16.89 -14.62 -7.09
N ALA A 97 -16.89 -14.02 -5.90
CA ALA A 97 -17.65 -14.53 -4.77
C ALA A 97 -19.14 -14.65 -5.10
N GLY A 98 -19.72 -13.61 -5.74
CA GLY A 98 -21.12 -13.67 -6.21
C GLY A 98 -21.36 -14.75 -7.27
N GLN A 99 -20.43 -14.95 -8.21
CA GLN A 99 -20.53 -16.00 -9.24
C GLN A 99 -20.46 -17.42 -8.65
N GLU A 100 -19.67 -17.62 -7.60
CA GLU A 100 -19.45 -18.89 -6.91
C GLU A 100 -20.47 -19.14 -5.77
N GLY A 101 -21.40 -18.22 -5.52
CA GLY A 101 -22.38 -18.32 -4.44
C GLY A 101 -21.76 -18.19 -3.04
N ILE A 102 -20.62 -17.54 -2.90
CA ILE A 102 -19.97 -17.27 -1.61
C ILE A 102 -20.56 -15.97 -1.05
N ASP A 103 -21.22 -16.06 0.12
CA ASP A 103 -21.78 -14.87 0.78
C ASP A 103 -20.67 -14.14 1.54
N LEU A 104 -20.30 -12.95 1.06
CA LEU A 104 -19.30 -12.13 1.71
C LEU A 104 -19.76 -11.49 3.02
N LYS A 105 -21.04 -11.56 3.40
CA LYS A 105 -21.52 -11.10 4.71
C LYS A 105 -20.96 -11.89 5.87
N ASP A 106 -20.56 -13.14 5.62
CA ASP A 106 -19.97 -14.02 6.64
C ASP A 106 -18.47 -13.85 6.81
N ASN A 107 -17.79 -13.02 5.96
CA ASN A 107 -16.38 -12.77 6.07
C ASN A 107 -16.01 -12.05 7.39
N LYS A 108 -14.74 -12.14 7.79
CA LYS A 108 -14.21 -11.51 9.01
C LYS A 108 -13.25 -10.36 8.70
N LEU A 109 -13.21 -9.92 7.44
CA LEU A 109 -12.38 -8.78 7.07
C LEU A 109 -12.83 -7.52 7.81
N ARG A 110 -11.88 -6.84 8.40
CA ARG A 110 -12.04 -5.51 8.97
C ARG A 110 -11.28 -4.45 8.18
N GLN A 111 -10.24 -4.89 7.44
CA GLN A 111 -9.35 -4.00 6.71
C GLN A 111 -8.96 -4.57 5.34
N ILE A 112 -8.99 -3.73 4.32
CA ILE A 112 -8.47 -4.03 2.99
C ILE A 112 -7.36 -3.02 2.70
N ILE A 113 -6.11 -3.47 2.69
CA ILE A 113 -4.95 -2.64 2.38
C ILE A 113 -4.69 -2.74 0.88
N VAL A 114 -4.77 -1.62 0.19
CA VAL A 114 -4.64 -1.57 -1.26
C VAL A 114 -3.45 -0.73 -1.71
N ALA A 115 -2.80 -1.16 -2.79
CA ALA A 115 -1.72 -0.45 -3.45
C ALA A 115 -1.48 -0.96 -4.88
N GLY A 116 -0.54 -0.32 -5.58
CA GLY A 116 -0.04 -0.74 -6.88
C GLY A 116 -0.78 -0.14 -8.08
N GLU A 117 -1.90 0.51 -7.84
CA GLU A 117 -2.69 1.25 -8.83
C GLU A 117 -3.58 2.28 -8.12
N PRO A 118 -4.03 3.35 -8.80
CA PRO A 118 -5.00 4.27 -8.22
C PRO A 118 -6.32 3.58 -7.87
N GLY A 119 -6.91 3.93 -6.73
CA GLY A 119 -8.21 3.35 -6.34
C GLY A 119 -8.56 3.53 -4.88
N GLY A 120 -7.63 3.27 -3.96
CA GLY A 120 -7.89 3.38 -2.53
C GLY A 120 -8.25 4.80 -2.08
N SER A 121 -7.65 5.81 -2.67
CA SER A 121 -7.94 7.23 -2.41
C SER A 121 -9.05 7.81 -3.32
N ILE A 122 -9.57 7.04 -4.29
CA ILE A 122 -10.68 7.43 -5.14
C ILE A 122 -11.99 7.07 -4.45
N GLU A 123 -12.77 8.08 -4.06
CA GLU A 123 -13.99 7.93 -3.25
C GLU A 123 -14.97 6.89 -3.81
N SER A 124 -15.24 6.92 -5.12
CA SER A 124 -16.17 5.98 -5.77
C SER A 124 -15.70 4.53 -5.72
N THR A 125 -14.40 4.29 -5.89
CA THR A 125 -13.81 2.95 -5.81
C THR A 125 -13.78 2.47 -4.36
N ARG A 126 -13.32 3.31 -3.44
CA ARG A 126 -13.33 3.03 -2.00
C ARG A 126 -14.70 2.61 -1.51
N LYS A 127 -15.73 3.42 -1.80
CA LYS A 127 -17.11 3.15 -1.39
C LYS A 127 -17.61 1.80 -1.91
N ARG A 128 -17.35 1.48 -3.18
CA ARG A 128 -17.72 0.18 -3.76
C ARG A 128 -17.04 -0.99 -3.06
N LEU A 129 -15.77 -0.84 -2.70
CA LEU A 129 -15.01 -1.86 -1.96
C LEU A 129 -15.57 -2.05 -0.56
N GLU A 130 -15.78 -0.96 0.18
CA GLU A 130 -16.30 -0.99 1.54
C GLU A 130 -17.72 -1.56 1.61
N GLU A 131 -18.59 -1.21 0.63
CA GLU A 131 -19.93 -1.78 0.51
C GLU A 131 -19.91 -3.28 0.18
N ALA A 132 -19.00 -3.72 -0.72
CA ALA A 132 -18.92 -5.12 -1.11
C ALA A 132 -18.40 -6.04 -0.01
N TRP A 133 -17.45 -5.56 0.80
CA TRP A 133 -16.74 -6.37 1.78
C TRP A 133 -17.19 -6.14 3.24
N GLY A 134 -17.86 -5.02 3.53
CA GLY A 134 -18.15 -4.61 4.90
C GLY A 134 -16.90 -4.25 5.72
N ALA A 135 -15.77 -3.98 5.06
CA ALA A 135 -14.47 -3.71 5.64
C ALA A 135 -13.97 -2.32 5.25
N GLN A 136 -13.10 -1.71 6.06
CA GLN A 136 -12.50 -0.42 5.73
C GLN A 136 -11.40 -0.58 4.70
N VAL A 137 -11.32 0.35 3.75
CA VAL A 137 -10.21 0.42 2.77
C VAL A 137 -9.11 1.32 3.33
N PHE A 138 -7.88 0.85 3.26
CA PHE A 138 -6.68 1.58 3.64
C PHE A 138 -5.72 1.64 2.45
N ASP A 139 -5.39 2.84 2.04
CA ASP A 139 -4.56 3.09 0.87
C ASP A 139 -3.11 3.38 1.27
N HIS A 140 -2.18 2.97 0.44
CA HIS A 140 -0.79 3.37 0.56
C HIS A 140 -0.11 3.41 -0.81
N HIS A 141 0.97 4.16 -0.92
CA HIS A 141 1.76 4.29 -2.13
C HIS A 141 3.20 3.83 -1.88
N GLY A 142 3.74 3.17 -2.88
CA GLY A 142 5.14 2.72 -2.94
C GLY A 142 5.48 2.21 -4.33
N MET A 143 6.76 2.09 -4.61
CA MET A 143 7.27 1.58 -5.89
C MET A 143 8.56 0.80 -5.69
N THR A 144 8.97 -0.02 -6.66
CA THR A 144 10.18 -0.84 -6.59
C THR A 144 11.44 0.00 -6.36
N GLU A 145 11.49 1.19 -6.95
CA GLU A 145 12.63 2.09 -6.95
C GLU A 145 12.95 2.62 -5.54
N VAL A 146 11.93 2.93 -4.76
CA VAL A 146 12.08 3.59 -3.45
C VAL A 146 11.61 2.73 -2.28
N GLY A 147 10.69 1.80 -2.48
CA GLY A 147 10.03 1.05 -1.43
C GLY A 147 8.66 1.66 -1.03
N PRO A 148 8.12 1.34 0.17
CA PRO A 148 6.85 1.86 0.68
C PRO A 148 7.04 3.29 1.20
N VAL A 149 6.32 4.27 0.63
CA VAL A 149 6.57 5.71 0.84
C VAL A 149 5.54 6.37 1.75
N THR A 150 4.26 6.00 1.59
CA THR A 150 3.15 6.70 2.25
C THR A 150 2.15 5.73 2.83
N PHE A 151 1.27 6.26 3.67
CA PHE A 151 0.08 5.55 4.14
C PHE A 151 -1.09 6.52 4.32
N GLN A 152 -2.31 5.99 4.24
CA GLN A 152 -3.52 6.76 4.42
C GLN A 152 -3.53 7.52 5.74
N TRP A 153 -3.85 8.82 5.69
CA TRP A 153 -3.99 9.64 6.87
C TRP A 153 -5.36 9.44 7.54
N ALA A 154 -5.39 9.16 8.84
CA ALA A 154 -6.60 8.81 9.56
C ALA A 154 -7.71 9.89 9.53
N GLY A 155 -7.35 11.16 9.37
CA GLY A 155 -8.31 12.28 9.31
C GLY A 155 -8.89 12.56 7.93
N LYS A 156 -8.29 12.03 6.85
CA LYS A 156 -8.65 12.34 5.47
C LYS A 156 -8.36 11.14 4.56
N ALA A 157 -9.40 10.40 4.19
CA ALA A 157 -9.28 9.16 3.43
C ALA A 157 -8.63 9.30 2.02
N ASN A 158 -8.63 10.51 1.46
CA ASN A 158 -8.01 10.83 0.17
C ASN A 158 -6.64 11.50 0.31
N HIS A 159 -6.02 11.43 1.49
CA HIS A 159 -4.67 11.95 1.74
C HIS A 159 -3.77 10.84 2.26
N LEU A 160 -2.57 10.79 1.71
CA LEU A 160 -1.51 9.87 2.12
C LEU A 160 -0.43 10.65 2.86
N LYS A 161 -0.08 10.21 4.06
CA LYS A 161 1.01 10.76 4.85
C LYS A 161 2.33 10.16 4.40
N VAL A 162 3.34 10.98 4.18
CA VAL A 162 4.71 10.53 3.88
C VAL A 162 5.35 9.96 5.15
N ILE A 163 6.09 8.86 5.00
CA ILE A 163 6.94 8.28 6.06
C ILE A 163 8.24 9.09 6.11
N GLU A 164 8.19 10.27 6.77
CA GLU A 164 9.29 11.24 6.76
C GLU A 164 10.56 10.75 7.48
N GLU A 165 10.46 9.73 8.35
CA GLU A 165 11.63 9.05 8.91
C GLU A 165 12.42 8.25 7.87
N ALA A 166 11.75 7.85 6.79
CA ALA A 166 12.34 7.05 5.71
C ALA A 166 12.61 7.86 4.44
N TYR A 167 11.86 8.92 4.18
CA TYR A 167 11.91 9.67 2.93
C TYR A 167 11.91 11.18 3.15
N TYR A 168 12.79 11.87 2.43
CA TYR A 168 12.64 13.30 2.20
C TYR A 168 11.84 13.50 0.91
N ALA A 169 10.65 14.07 1.03
CA ALA A 169 9.74 14.29 -0.08
C ALA A 169 9.65 15.78 -0.45
N GLU A 170 9.72 16.06 -1.73
CA GLU A 170 9.54 17.37 -2.33
C GLU A 170 8.42 17.29 -3.38
N VAL A 171 7.68 18.38 -3.58
CA VAL A 171 6.73 18.48 -4.69
C VAL A 171 7.11 19.70 -5.51
N ILE A 172 7.43 19.49 -6.78
CA ILE A 172 7.98 20.51 -7.67
C ILE A 172 7.11 20.69 -8.92
N LYS A 173 7.25 21.85 -9.56
CA LYS A 173 6.59 22.10 -10.85
C LYS A 173 7.18 21.17 -11.90
N PRO A 174 6.33 20.44 -12.66
CA PRO A 174 6.81 19.52 -13.69
C PRO A 174 7.80 20.18 -14.66
N GLY A 175 8.90 19.49 -14.93
CA GLY A 175 9.96 19.97 -15.82
C GLY A 175 10.89 21.05 -15.25
N THR A 176 10.71 21.44 -13.99
CA THR A 176 11.59 22.41 -13.28
C THR A 176 12.18 21.80 -12.01
N ASN A 177 12.87 22.61 -11.21
CA ASN A 177 13.27 22.28 -9.84
C ASN A 177 12.59 23.21 -8.80
N ASP A 178 11.65 24.02 -9.23
CA ASP A 178 10.98 24.97 -8.35
C ASP A 178 9.86 24.26 -7.56
N PRO A 179 9.77 24.48 -6.25
CA PRO A 179 8.69 23.92 -5.45
C PRO A 179 7.33 24.48 -5.88
N VAL A 180 6.28 23.71 -5.70
CA VAL A 180 4.89 24.20 -5.82
C VAL A 180 4.44 24.85 -4.51
N ALA A 181 3.41 25.69 -4.58
CA ALA A 181 2.72 26.15 -3.38
C ALA A 181 1.87 25.00 -2.78
N GLU A 182 1.49 25.17 -1.52
CA GLU A 182 0.59 24.22 -0.85
C GLU A 182 -0.74 24.11 -1.59
N GLY A 183 -1.19 22.88 -1.84
CA GLY A 183 -2.39 22.57 -2.60
C GLY A 183 -2.25 22.67 -4.13
N GLU A 184 -1.16 23.21 -4.66
CA GLU A 184 -0.88 23.17 -6.10
C GLU A 184 -0.39 21.78 -6.53
N GLU A 185 -0.76 21.37 -7.74
CA GLU A 185 -0.31 20.10 -8.31
C GLU A 185 1.14 20.17 -8.79
N GLY A 186 1.92 19.18 -8.41
CA GLY A 186 3.32 19.06 -8.83
C GLY A 186 3.79 17.61 -8.84
N GLU A 187 4.99 17.41 -9.38
CA GLU A 187 5.65 16.11 -9.44
C GLU A 187 6.28 15.77 -8.08
N LEU A 188 5.99 14.58 -7.59
CA LEU A 188 6.60 14.05 -6.37
C LEU A 188 8.06 13.67 -6.62
N ILE A 189 8.93 14.17 -5.77
CA ILE A 189 10.37 13.90 -5.77
C ILE A 189 10.73 13.25 -4.44
N LEU A 190 11.48 12.16 -4.49
CA LEU A 190 11.83 11.39 -3.29
C LEU A 190 13.34 11.22 -3.15
N THR A 191 13.82 11.39 -1.93
CA THR A 191 15.17 11.00 -1.50
C THR A 191 15.04 9.91 -0.44
N THR A 192 15.65 8.75 -0.66
CA THR A 192 15.68 7.66 0.32
C THR A 192 16.70 7.93 1.41
N LEU A 193 16.33 7.81 2.69
CA LEU A 193 17.19 8.16 3.81
C LEU A 193 17.96 6.95 4.39
N GLY A 194 17.59 5.72 4.02
CA GLY A 194 18.18 4.52 4.58
C GLY A 194 18.47 3.37 3.58
N ARG A 195 18.11 3.52 2.30
CA ARG A 195 18.41 2.50 1.27
C ARG A 195 19.79 2.73 0.68
N THR A 196 20.79 2.05 1.21
CA THR A 196 22.20 2.29 0.89
C THR A 196 22.71 1.49 -0.33
N GLY A 197 22.12 0.32 -0.61
CA GLY A 197 22.47 -0.54 -1.76
C GLY A 197 22.03 0.03 -3.10
N SER A 198 20.95 0.81 -3.11
CA SER A 198 20.46 1.55 -4.29
C SER A 198 19.93 2.93 -3.85
N PRO A 199 20.82 3.83 -3.40
CA PRO A 199 20.40 5.13 -2.89
C PRO A 199 19.84 6.01 -4.01
N LEU A 200 18.71 6.66 -3.74
CA LEU A 200 18.13 7.64 -4.65
C LEU A 200 18.11 9.02 -4.00
N ILE A 201 18.63 10.00 -4.72
CA ILE A 201 18.64 11.41 -4.32
C ILE A 201 17.82 12.19 -5.35
N ARG A 202 16.73 12.82 -4.88
CA ARG A 202 15.82 13.60 -5.71
C ARG A 202 15.28 12.80 -6.92
N TYR A 203 14.85 11.56 -6.67
CA TYR A 203 14.24 10.71 -7.68
C TYR A 203 12.89 11.27 -8.12
N ARG A 204 12.74 11.50 -9.42
CA ARG A 204 11.51 11.97 -10.04
C ARG A 204 10.58 10.78 -10.25
N THR A 205 9.50 10.71 -9.48
CA THR A 205 8.58 9.55 -9.52
C THR A 205 7.70 9.55 -10.76
N GLY A 206 7.40 10.73 -11.30
CA GLY A 206 6.39 10.92 -12.34
C GLY A 206 4.96 11.03 -11.81
N ASP A 207 4.74 10.81 -10.52
CA ASP A 207 3.43 10.97 -9.90
C ASP A 207 3.11 12.44 -9.66
N LEU A 208 1.87 12.84 -9.98
CA LEU A 208 1.37 14.19 -9.76
C LEU A 208 0.53 14.22 -8.48
N VAL A 209 0.96 15.03 -7.52
CA VAL A 209 0.35 15.14 -6.19
C VAL A 209 0.16 16.59 -5.78
N ARG A 210 -0.69 16.81 -4.77
CA ARG A 210 -0.87 18.12 -4.12
C ARG A 210 -0.40 18.03 -2.68
N PRO A 211 0.66 18.77 -2.30
CA PRO A 211 1.17 18.76 -0.94
C PRO A 211 0.26 19.58 0.00
N GLU A 212 0.03 19.05 1.20
CA GLU A 212 -0.57 19.76 2.33
C GLU A 212 0.33 19.58 3.55
N ARG A 213 0.82 20.65 4.15
CA ARG A 213 1.60 20.56 5.38
C ARG A 213 0.67 20.47 6.57
N HIS A 214 0.87 19.44 7.38
CA HIS A 214 0.15 19.23 8.62
C HIS A 214 1.16 19.18 9.80
N LYS A 215 0.68 19.43 11.04
CA LYS A 215 1.51 19.33 12.25
C LYS A 215 2.21 17.96 12.42
N ASP A 216 1.62 16.92 11.86
CA ASP A 216 2.12 15.54 11.94
C ASP A 216 2.92 15.11 10.70
N GLY A 217 3.25 16.04 9.78
CA GLY A 217 4.08 15.80 8.62
C GLY A 217 3.44 16.19 7.28
N LEU A 218 4.07 15.78 6.19
CA LEU A 218 3.63 16.07 4.82
C LEU A 218 2.53 15.10 4.39
N LEU A 219 1.40 15.64 3.99
CA LEU A 219 0.28 14.92 3.38
C LEU A 219 0.28 15.17 1.87
N LEU A 220 -0.08 14.14 1.11
CA LEU A 220 -0.21 14.18 -0.34
C LEU A 220 -1.64 13.80 -0.74
N ALA A 221 -2.27 14.61 -1.59
CA ALA A 221 -3.54 14.30 -2.24
C ALA A 221 -3.33 14.10 -3.74
N GLY A 222 -4.07 13.18 -4.37
CA GLY A 222 -3.86 12.81 -5.78
C GLY A 222 -2.81 11.69 -5.91
N GLY A 223 -2.44 11.36 -7.17
CA GLY A 223 -1.50 10.28 -7.49
C GLY A 223 -2.16 9.14 -8.25
#